data_5e4fa89a6e0bdc2dd5c2d80465a3271d
#
_entry.id   5e4fa89a6e0bdc2dd5c2d80465a3271d
#
_cell.length_a   1.000
_cell.length_b   1.000
_cell.length_c   1.000
_cell.angle_alpha   90.00
_cell.angle_beta   90.00
_cell.angle_gamma   90.00
#
_symmetry.space_group_name_H-M   'P 1'
#
loop_
_entity.id
_entity.type
_entity.pdbx_description
1 polymer ?
#
loop_
_entity_poly.entity_id
_entity_poly.type
_entity_poly.pdbx_seq_one_letter_code
_entity_poly.pdbx_strand_id
1 'polypeptide(L)'
;MLQETHLRTNDLYRLKVKGWKQFFPANRQEKKARVAISISHKIDFQRRNIRREPEGHFIILKGRIHQEDINIVNIYAPNMGAPRYIKKILEDFKKDIDSNTIIVGEFNTPLSIMERSSKQNINKDIVSLKNTLDEMDFTDILRGFFIPKKQNTHSFQGYMYHFQR
;
A
#
# COMPACT_ATOMS: atom_id res chain seq x y z
N MET A 1 3.80 -5.65 5.52
CA MET A 1 2.48 -4.99 5.56
C MET A 1 1.42 -6.04 5.79
N LEU A 2 0.31 -5.67 6.41
CA LEU A 2 -0.72 -6.62 6.80
C LEU A 2 -2.00 -6.28 6.05
N GLN A 3 -2.65 -7.31 5.51
CA GLN A 3 -3.94 -7.26 4.82
C GLN A 3 -4.96 -8.06 5.61
N GLU A 4 -6.25 -7.76 5.43
CA GLU A 4 -7.37 -8.44 6.08
C GLU A 4 -7.21 -8.65 7.60
N THR A 5 -6.61 -7.68 8.27
CA THR A 5 -6.21 -7.87 9.68
C THR A 5 -7.40 -8.08 10.61
N HIS A 6 -8.58 -7.61 10.25
CA HIS A 6 -9.81 -7.66 11.07
C HIS A 6 -9.60 -7.27 12.53
N LEU A 7 -8.54 -6.52 12.83
CA LEU A 7 -8.14 -6.15 14.17
C LEU A 7 -8.90 -4.93 14.66
N ARG A 8 -9.44 -5.03 15.86
CA ARG A 8 -9.93 -3.88 16.62
C ARG A 8 -8.75 -3.19 17.31
N THR A 9 -8.91 -1.94 17.66
CA THR A 9 -7.89 -1.18 18.40
C THR A 9 -7.45 -1.90 19.68
N ASN A 10 -8.36 -2.59 20.34
CA ASN A 10 -8.08 -3.38 21.56
C ASN A 10 -7.30 -4.67 21.30
N ASP A 11 -7.20 -5.14 20.04
CA ASP A 11 -6.44 -6.34 19.69
C ASP A 11 -4.99 -6.04 19.31
N LEU A 12 -4.60 -4.76 19.26
CA LEU A 12 -3.26 -4.33 18.82
C LEU A 12 -2.14 -4.88 19.70
N TYR A 13 -2.43 -5.15 21.00
CA TYR A 13 -1.46 -5.76 21.89
C TYR A 13 -1.11 -7.19 21.49
N ARG A 14 -2.01 -7.91 20.77
CA ARG A 14 -1.79 -9.28 20.28
C ARG A 14 -0.83 -9.32 19.10
N LEU A 15 -0.66 -8.19 18.39
CA LEU A 15 0.29 -8.03 17.29
C LEU A 15 1.68 -7.57 17.73
N LYS A 16 2.01 -7.70 19.02
CA LYS A 16 3.40 -7.50 19.47
C LYS A 16 4.30 -8.62 18.93
N VAL A 17 4.54 -8.60 17.63
CA VAL A 17 5.52 -9.48 17.00
C VAL A 17 6.90 -9.03 17.45
N LYS A 18 7.68 -9.95 18.03
CA LYS A 18 9.05 -9.67 18.44
C LYS A 18 9.85 -9.06 17.28
N GLY A 19 10.38 -7.87 17.49
CA GLY A 19 11.15 -7.19 16.45
C GLY A 19 10.40 -6.12 15.65
N TRP A 20 9.09 -5.88 15.93
CA TRP A 20 8.29 -4.85 15.28
C TRP A 20 7.88 -3.77 16.28
N LYS A 21 8.40 -2.57 16.09
CA LYS A 21 8.26 -1.48 17.07
C LYS A 21 7.04 -0.61 16.83
N GLN A 22 6.71 -0.35 15.58
CA GLN A 22 5.65 0.59 15.22
C GLN A 22 4.57 -0.11 14.42
N PHE A 23 3.31 0.13 14.78
CA PHE A 23 2.14 -0.45 14.13
C PHE A 23 1.11 0.65 13.85
N PHE A 24 0.67 0.74 12.61
CA PHE A 24 -0.25 1.74 12.11
C PHE A 24 -1.46 1.08 11.45
N PRO A 25 -2.59 0.91 12.16
CA PRO A 25 -3.83 0.42 11.56
C PRO A 25 -4.51 1.52 10.74
N ALA A 26 -5.28 1.15 9.74
CA ALA A 26 -5.99 2.09 8.89
C ALA A 26 -7.12 2.83 9.64
N ASN A 27 -7.75 2.22 10.63
CA ASN A 27 -8.81 2.87 11.39
C ASN A 27 -8.34 3.41 12.75
N ARG A 28 -9.10 4.35 13.32
CA ARG A 28 -8.91 4.90 14.67
C ARG A 28 -9.98 4.47 15.67
N GLN A 29 -11.11 3.93 15.20
CA GLN A 29 -12.29 3.62 15.99
C GLN A 29 -12.55 2.11 16.08
N GLU A 30 -13.63 1.72 16.74
CA GLU A 30 -14.00 0.32 17.03
C GLU A 30 -14.23 -0.58 15.81
N LYS A 31 -14.31 -0.02 14.60
CA LYS A 31 -14.37 -0.78 13.34
C LYS A 31 -13.06 -1.54 13.11
N LYS A 32 -13.18 -2.72 12.54
CA LYS A 32 -12.02 -3.56 12.20
C LYS A 32 -11.21 -2.94 11.09
N ALA A 33 -9.92 -2.67 11.33
CA ALA A 33 -9.01 -2.27 10.27
C ALA A 33 -8.82 -3.42 9.28
N ARG A 34 -8.95 -3.15 7.99
CA ARG A 34 -8.66 -4.13 6.94
C ARG A 34 -7.18 -4.17 6.60
N VAL A 35 -6.51 -3.02 6.71
CA VAL A 35 -5.08 -2.90 6.43
C VAL A 35 -4.33 -2.27 7.59
N ALA A 36 -3.06 -2.63 7.70
CA ALA A 36 -2.13 -2.01 8.64
C ALA A 36 -0.72 -1.99 8.08
N ILE A 37 0.08 -1.03 8.53
CA ILE A 37 1.51 -0.96 8.26
C ILE A 37 2.23 -1.26 9.56
N SER A 38 3.19 -2.20 9.51
CA SER A 38 4.08 -2.49 10.62
C SER A 38 5.52 -2.22 10.18
N ILE A 39 6.29 -1.57 11.05
CA ILE A 39 7.68 -1.20 10.78
C ILE A 39 8.59 -1.86 11.81
N SER A 40 9.63 -2.55 11.31
CA SER A 40 10.62 -3.22 12.12
C SER A 40 11.40 -2.24 13.00
N HIS A 41 11.81 -2.68 14.19
CA HIS A 41 12.69 -1.89 15.06
C HIS A 41 14.10 -1.67 14.46
N LYS A 42 14.47 -2.48 13.45
CA LYS A 42 15.75 -2.33 12.74
C LYS A 42 15.77 -1.13 11.78
N ILE A 43 14.58 -0.57 11.47
CA ILE A 43 14.43 0.58 10.57
C ILE A 43 14.25 1.83 11.42
N ASP A 44 15.14 2.81 11.25
CA ASP A 44 14.98 4.13 11.84
C ASP A 44 13.93 4.92 11.07
N PHE A 45 12.66 4.61 11.36
CA PHE A 45 11.52 5.28 10.74
C PHE A 45 10.98 6.38 11.64
N GLN A 46 11.01 7.60 11.14
CA GLN A 46 10.46 8.78 11.80
C GLN A 46 9.13 9.16 11.13
N ARG A 47 8.02 8.90 11.82
CA ARG A 47 6.69 9.25 11.32
C ARG A 47 6.51 10.77 11.27
N ARG A 48 6.06 11.30 10.13
CA ARG A 48 5.67 12.71 9.96
C ARG A 48 4.15 12.88 9.95
N ASN A 49 3.47 12.12 9.10
CA ASN A 49 2.02 12.22 8.94
C ASN A 49 1.40 10.84 8.72
N ILE A 50 0.12 10.73 9.03
CA ILE A 50 -0.66 9.53 8.79
C ILE A 50 -2.10 9.91 8.42
N ARG A 51 -2.55 9.45 7.27
CA ARG A 51 -3.93 9.58 6.81
C ARG A 51 -4.59 8.21 6.80
N ARG A 52 -5.75 8.11 7.42
CA ARG A 52 -6.52 6.88 7.54
C ARG A 52 -7.89 7.06 6.91
N GLU A 53 -8.31 6.03 6.22
CA GLU A 53 -9.68 5.97 5.71
C GLU A 53 -10.61 5.40 6.78
N PRO A 54 -11.80 6.01 6.98
CA PRO A 54 -12.72 5.63 8.09
C PRO A 54 -13.17 4.17 8.06
N GLU A 55 -13.34 3.59 6.88
CA GLU A 55 -13.75 2.18 6.73
C GLU A 55 -12.57 1.20 6.83
N GLY A 56 -11.34 1.72 6.93
CA GLY A 56 -10.14 0.92 7.15
C GLY A 56 -9.58 0.22 5.91
N HIS A 57 -9.98 0.65 4.70
CA HIS A 57 -9.54 0.04 3.45
C HIS A 57 -8.19 0.55 2.95
N PHE A 58 -7.78 1.74 3.36
CA PHE A 58 -6.44 2.22 3.05
C PHE A 58 -5.84 3.08 4.17
N ILE A 59 -4.53 3.19 4.12
CA ILE A 59 -3.72 4.05 4.98
C ILE A 59 -2.56 4.64 4.20
N ILE A 60 -2.30 5.92 4.40
CA ILE A 60 -1.12 6.61 3.89
C ILE A 60 -0.26 6.99 5.08
N LEU A 61 0.97 6.52 5.08
CA LEU A 61 1.97 6.80 6.10
C LEU A 61 3.12 7.57 5.48
N LYS A 62 3.31 8.82 5.89
CA LYS A 62 4.43 9.66 5.50
C LYS A 62 5.47 9.70 6.62
N GLY A 63 6.72 9.50 6.26
CA GLY A 63 7.81 9.49 7.22
C GLY A 63 9.17 9.66 6.56
N ARG A 64 10.21 9.37 7.33
CA ARG A 64 11.60 9.46 6.90
C ARG A 64 12.37 8.23 7.35
N ILE A 65 13.22 7.71 6.47
CA ILE A 65 14.16 6.63 6.75
C ILE A 65 15.55 7.11 6.31
N HIS A 66 16.54 7.07 7.20
CA HIS A 66 17.91 7.52 6.88
C HIS A 66 17.97 8.90 6.21
N GLN A 67 17.17 9.85 6.71
CA GLN A 67 17.04 11.23 6.20
C GLN A 67 16.33 11.36 4.84
N GLU A 68 15.90 10.27 4.21
CA GLU A 68 15.10 10.30 2.99
C GLU A 68 13.60 10.24 3.32
N ASP A 69 12.83 11.09 2.69
CA ASP A 69 11.37 11.09 2.83
C ASP A 69 10.78 9.87 2.11
N ILE A 70 9.78 9.23 2.70
CA ILE A 70 9.08 8.08 2.15
C ILE A 70 7.58 8.17 2.41
N ASN A 71 6.80 7.85 1.39
CA ASN A 71 5.35 7.73 1.49
C ASN A 71 4.97 6.26 1.25
N ILE A 72 4.25 5.67 2.17
CA ILE A 72 3.77 4.29 2.07
C ILE A 72 2.25 4.31 2.02
N VAL A 73 1.68 3.81 0.95
CA VAL A 73 0.24 3.67 0.75
C VAL A 73 -0.11 2.19 0.78
N ASN A 74 -0.93 1.76 1.72
CA ASN A 74 -1.41 0.39 1.80
C ASN A 74 -2.92 0.37 1.54
N ILE A 75 -3.36 -0.37 0.51
CA ILE A 75 -4.73 -0.41 0.00
C ILE A 75 -5.26 -1.84 0.07
N TYR A 76 -6.51 -1.99 0.53
CA TYR A 76 -7.31 -3.18 0.35
C TYR A 76 -8.52 -2.83 -0.52
N ALA A 77 -8.50 -3.25 -1.78
CA ALA A 77 -9.61 -2.99 -2.68
C ALA A 77 -10.75 -4.00 -2.46
N PRO A 78 -12.01 -3.59 -2.60
CA PRO A 78 -13.14 -4.51 -2.53
C PRO A 78 -13.11 -5.50 -3.70
N ASN A 79 -13.65 -6.71 -3.50
CA ASN A 79 -13.69 -7.73 -4.55
C ASN A 79 -14.46 -7.28 -5.81
N MET A 80 -15.50 -6.46 -5.60
CA MET A 80 -16.28 -5.89 -6.71
C MET A 80 -15.93 -4.41 -6.92
N GLY A 81 -15.66 -4.04 -8.18
CA GLY A 81 -15.33 -2.65 -8.54
C GLY A 81 -13.92 -2.20 -8.12
N ALA A 82 -13.03 -3.14 -7.79
CA ALA A 82 -11.66 -2.87 -7.37
C ALA A 82 -10.92 -1.87 -8.28
N PRO A 83 -10.91 -2.01 -9.62
CA PRO A 83 -10.17 -1.08 -10.47
C PRO A 83 -10.63 0.37 -10.34
N ARG A 84 -11.95 0.60 -10.28
CA ARG A 84 -12.52 1.95 -10.10
C ARG A 84 -12.19 2.52 -8.74
N TYR A 85 -12.25 1.68 -7.71
CA TYR A 85 -11.93 2.07 -6.33
C TYR A 85 -10.48 2.52 -6.21
N ILE A 86 -9.53 1.72 -6.72
CA ILE A 86 -8.11 2.05 -6.69
C ILE A 86 -7.83 3.31 -7.49
N LYS A 87 -8.38 3.40 -8.72
CA LYS A 87 -8.24 4.60 -9.56
C LYS A 87 -8.66 5.86 -8.82
N LYS A 88 -9.84 5.82 -8.18
CA LYS A 88 -10.35 6.94 -7.39
C LYS A 88 -9.37 7.33 -6.27
N ILE A 89 -8.84 6.36 -5.52
CA ILE A 89 -7.84 6.62 -4.47
C ILE A 89 -6.61 7.31 -5.07
N LEU A 90 -6.08 6.80 -6.17
CA LEU A 90 -4.90 7.38 -6.82
C LEU A 90 -5.15 8.82 -7.30
N GLU A 91 -6.31 9.10 -7.87
CA GLU A 91 -6.72 10.43 -8.31
C GLU A 91 -6.90 11.39 -7.11
N ASP A 92 -7.58 10.95 -6.04
CA ASP A 92 -7.81 11.74 -4.83
C ASP A 92 -6.49 12.10 -4.10
N PHE A 93 -5.47 11.26 -4.24
CA PHE A 93 -4.16 11.44 -3.60
C PHE A 93 -3.04 11.83 -4.56
N LYS A 94 -3.34 12.15 -5.80
CA LYS A 94 -2.34 12.51 -6.82
C LYS A 94 -1.35 13.58 -6.33
N LYS A 95 -1.81 14.55 -5.53
CA LYS A 95 -0.96 15.60 -4.95
C LYS A 95 -0.06 15.12 -3.81
N ASP A 96 -0.42 14.00 -3.17
CA ASP A 96 0.33 13.40 -2.07
C ASP A 96 1.30 12.32 -2.53
N ILE A 97 1.18 11.90 -3.79
CA ILE A 97 2.01 10.89 -4.44
C ILE A 97 3.18 11.61 -5.11
N ASP A 98 4.39 11.19 -4.76
CA ASP A 98 5.64 11.71 -5.29
C ASP A 98 6.60 10.57 -5.68
N SER A 99 7.81 10.92 -6.09
CA SER A 99 8.85 9.95 -6.47
C SER A 99 9.26 9.02 -5.33
N ASN A 100 8.94 9.34 -4.08
CA ASN A 100 9.28 8.55 -2.90
C ASN A 100 8.09 7.74 -2.38
N THR A 101 7.07 7.54 -3.22
CA THR A 101 5.83 6.85 -2.85
C THR A 101 5.89 5.38 -3.22
N ILE A 102 5.60 4.52 -2.25
CA ILE A 102 5.41 3.08 -2.43
C ILE A 102 3.94 2.76 -2.22
N ILE A 103 3.31 2.17 -3.23
CA ILE A 103 1.93 1.69 -3.14
C ILE A 103 1.94 0.17 -3.05
N VAL A 104 1.26 -0.35 -2.06
CA VAL A 104 1.15 -1.79 -1.83
C VAL A 104 -0.28 -2.15 -1.48
N GLY A 105 -0.63 -3.41 -1.65
CA GLY A 105 -1.92 -3.84 -1.18
C GLY A 105 -2.47 -5.05 -1.91
N GLU A 106 -3.68 -5.37 -1.54
CA GLU A 106 -4.50 -6.37 -2.22
C GLU A 106 -5.47 -5.64 -3.16
N PHE A 107 -5.15 -5.69 -4.45
CA PHE A 107 -5.90 -4.93 -5.45
C PHE A 107 -7.13 -5.66 -5.98
N ASN A 108 -7.28 -6.95 -5.69
CA ASN A 108 -8.41 -7.77 -6.14
C ASN A 108 -8.76 -7.59 -7.64
N THR A 109 -7.73 -7.33 -8.44
CA THR A 109 -7.84 -7.14 -9.89
C THR A 109 -6.54 -7.55 -10.58
N PRO A 110 -6.59 -8.32 -11.68
CA PRO A 110 -5.39 -8.68 -12.42
C PRO A 110 -4.87 -7.45 -13.18
N LEU A 111 -3.71 -6.96 -12.79
CA LEU A 111 -3.03 -5.82 -13.44
C LEU A 111 -2.07 -6.26 -14.55
N SER A 112 -1.66 -7.54 -14.56
CA SER A 112 -0.79 -8.11 -15.59
C SER A 112 -1.45 -9.27 -16.34
N ILE A 113 -0.92 -9.57 -17.53
CA ILE A 113 -1.39 -10.71 -18.34
C ILE A 113 -1.13 -12.04 -17.61
N MET A 114 -0.07 -12.11 -16.81
CA MET A 114 0.32 -13.31 -16.05
C MET A 114 -0.60 -13.62 -14.86
N GLU A 115 -1.36 -12.63 -14.39
CA GLU A 115 -2.30 -12.78 -13.27
C GLU A 115 -3.67 -13.27 -13.71
N ARG A 116 -3.88 -13.39 -15.02
CA ARG A 116 -5.18 -13.79 -15.57
C ARG A 116 -5.38 -15.28 -15.54
N SER A 117 -6.50 -15.70 -15.01
CA SER A 117 -7.07 -16.97 -15.45
C SER A 117 -7.52 -16.83 -16.92
N SER A 118 -7.38 -17.87 -17.71
CA SER A 118 -7.73 -17.93 -19.16
C SER A 118 -9.16 -17.47 -19.51
N LYS A 119 -10.02 -17.20 -18.54
CA LYS A 119 -11.42 -16.80 -18.68
C LYS A 119 -11.73 -15.34 -18.34
N GLN A 120 -10.74 -14.54 -17.89
CA GLN A 120 -10.98 -13.14 -17.53
C GLN A 120 -10.81 -12.21 -18.73
N ASN A 121 -11.89 -11.62 -19.20
CA ASN A 121 -11.87 -10.54 -20.17
C ASN A 121 -11.28 -9.27 -19.56
N ILE A 122 -10.51 -8.51 -20.35
CA ILE A 122 -10.04 -7.17 -19.96
C ILE A 122 -11.26 -6.25 -19.87
N ASN A 123 -11.64 -5.91 -18.66
CA ASN A 123 -12.64 -4.87 -18.44
C ASN A 123 -12.02 -3.49 -18.73
N LYS A 124 -12.83 -2.57 -19.27
CA LYS A 124 -12.43 -1.16 -19.50
C LYS A 124 -11.89 -0.48 -18.24
N ASP A 125 -12.39 -0.87 -17.07
CA ASP A 125 -11.95 -0.33 -15.79
C ASP A 125 -10.50 -0.74 -15.44
N ILE A 126 -10.10 -1.97 -15.78
CA ILE A 126 -8.71 -2.45 -15.59
C ILE A 126 -7.76 -1.67 -16.50
N VAL A 127 -8.15 -1.48 -17.77
CA VAL A 127 -7.37 -0.67 -18.72
C VAL A 127 -7.23 0.76 -18.20
N SER A 128 -8.33 1.35 -17.73
CA SER A 128 -8.34 2.71 -17.18
C SER A 128 -7.43 2.86 -15.96
N LEU A 129 -7.46 1.89 -15.03
CA LEU A 129 -6.55 1.88 -13.89
C LEU A 129 -5.09 1.77 -14.31
N LYS A 130 -4.80 0.86 -15.27
CA LYS A 130 -3.45 0.69 -15.78
C LYS A 130 -2.93 1.97 -16.43
N ASN A 131 -3.73 2.63 -17.25
CA ASN A 131 -3.37 3.92 -17.83
C ASN A 131 -3.07 4.97 -16.74
N THR A 132 -3.89 5.01 -15.67
CA THR A 132 -3.64 5.94 -14.55
C THR A 132 -2.31 5.64 -13.86
N LEU A 133 -1.96 4.37 -13.61
CA LEU A 133 -0.67 4.00 -13.02
C LEU A 133 0.50 4.36 -13.95
N ASP A 134 0.33 4.14 -15.26
CA ASP A 134 1.34 4.51 -16.26
C ASP A 134 1.51 6.04 -16.38
N GLU A 135 0.41 6.81 -16.38
CA GLU A 135 0.42 8.27 -16.35
C GLU A 135 1.08 8.85 -15.10
N MET A 136 0.95 8.15 -13.98
CA MET A 136 1.60 8.49 -12.72
C MET A 136 3.04 7.95 -12.61
N ASP A 137 3.56 7.33 -13.66
CA ASP A 137 4.92 6.81 -13.77
C ASP A 137 5.23 5.66 -12.78
N PHE A 138 4.22 4.88 -12.40
CA PHE A 138 4.40 3.73 -11.53
C PHE A 138 4.77 2.46 -12.28
N THR A 139 5.63 1.64 -11.66
CA THR A 139 6.00 0.29 -12.12
C THR A 139 5.60 -0.74 -11.08
N ASP A 140 4.95 -1.82 -11.51
CA ASP A 140 4.67 -2.99 -10.69
C ASP A 140 5.96 -3.82 -10.55
N ILE A 141 6.45 -3.98 -9.33
CA ILE A 141 7.65 -4.76 -9.04
C ILE A 141 7.29 -6.18 -8.60
N LEU A 142 6.25 -6.32 -7.81
CA LEU A 142 5.83 -7.58 -7.21
C LEU A 142 4.32 -7.54 -6.98
N ARG A 143 3.52 -8.00 -7.95
CA ARG A 143 2.07 -8.23 -7.82
C ARG A 143 1.37 -7.39 -6.74
N GLY A 144 1.14 -6.12 -7.06
CA GLY A 144 0.52 -5.18 -6.11
C GLY A 144 1.52 -4.37 -5.30
N PHE A 145 2.75 -4.23 -5.78
CA PHE A 145 3.78 -3.38 -5.21
C PHE A 145 4.29 -2.39 -6.26
N PHE A 146 3.85 -1.16 -6.17
CA PHE A 146 4.15 -0.12 -7.17
C PHE A 146 5.14 0.90 -6.66
N ILE A 147 6.14 1.23 -7.48
CA ILE A 147 7.10 2.32 -7.24
C ILE A 147 7.20 3.21 -8.47
N PRO A 148 7.62 4.47 -8.32
CA PRO A 148 7.91 5.36 -9.44
C PRO A 148 9.04 4.83 -10.34
N LYS A 149 8.85 4.92 -11.67
CA LYS A 149 9.82 4.42 -12.67
C LYS A 149 11.18 5.11 -12.61
N LYS A 150 11.20 6.39 -12.20
CA LYS A 150 12.41 7.22 -12.18
C LYS A 150 13.32 7.00 -10.99
N GLN A 151 12.92 6.18 -10.02
CA GLN A 151 13.75 5.92 -8.86
C GLN A 151 14.78 4.81 -9.13
N ASN A 152 15.97 5.00 -8.55
CA ASN A 152 17.00 3.99 -8.55
C ASN A 152 16.49 2.79 -7.75
N THR A 153 16.08 1.73 -8.45
CA THR A 153 15.44 0.53 -7.87
C THR A 153 16.26 -0.11 -6.74
N HIS A 154 17.55 0.19 -6.65
CA HIS A 154 18.44 -0.33 -5.60
C HIS A 154 18.09 0.18 -4.19
N SER A 155 17.68 1.43 -4.04
CA SER A 155 17.29 1.98 -2.73
C SER A 155 16.02 1.29 -2.20
N PHE A 156 15.02 1.12 -3.06
CA PHE A 156 13.77 0.47 -2.66
C PHE A 156 13.90 -1.04 -2.46
N GLN A 157 14.75 -1.72 -3.23
CA GLN A 157 15.04 -3.13 -2.99
C GLN A 157 15.64 -3.36 -1.60
N GLY A 158 16.51 -2.48 -1.12
CA GLY A 158 17.03 -2.55 0.25
C GLY A 158 15.92 -2.49 1.31
N TYR A 159 14.92 -1.64 1.12
CA TYR A 159 13.75 -1.55 1.99
C TYR A 159 12.83 -2.76 1.87
N MET A 160 12.65 -3.33 0.67
CA MET A 160 11.85 -4.53 0.44
C MET A 160 12.40 -5.76 1.17
N TYR A 161 13.70 -6.00 1.17
CA TYR A 161 14.32 -7.12 1.88
C TYR A 161 14.13 -7.03 3.40
N HIS A 162 13.97 -5.85 3.96
CA HIS A 162 13.63 -5.66 5.37
C HIS A 162 12.15 -5.93 5.68
N PHE A 163 11.25 -5.87 4.70
CA PHE A 163 9.82 -6.17 4.87
C PHE A 163 9.47 -7.65 4.73
N GLN A 164 10.33 -8.46 4.12
CA GLN A 164 10.08 -9.89 3.83
C GLN A 164 10.69 -10.88 4.83
N ARG A 165 11.39 -10.41 5.88
CA ARG A 165 12.02 -11.30 6.88
C ARG A 165 11.43 -11.17 8.27
#